data_1be5d882fe7286a861ef06c8679c1ac1
#
_entry.id   1be5d882fe7286a861ef06c8679c1ac1
#
_cell.length_a   1.000
_cell.length_b   1.000
_cell.length_c   1.000
_cell.angle_alpha   90.00
_cell.angle_beta   90.00
_cell.angle_gamma   90.00
#
_symmetry.space_group_name_H-M   'P 1'
#
loop_
_entity.id
_entity.type
_entity.pdbx_description
1 polymer ?
#
loop_
_entity_poly.entity_id
_entity_poly.type
_entity_poly.pdbx_seq_one_letter_code
_entity_poly.pdbx_strand_id
1 'polypeptide(L)'
;MTDNVSPSPIEDQWEFLSSHGFSARFAGTWVEGSDPESAAHILRADPASRLDCDFETAMQWYDPYSSEEIVWVGVHAPEWLHIISLSGVGIAPGPLSADGRRLFYLEYDDGEGGVHGLSYWRDGKSRGQYGRNSNTLGELEVLFNRHNVDATAAQDDESELNSYLHLLGHVTGRFIDQDWLMSPRTLYRIPDDAWSW
;
A
#
# COMPACT_ATOMS: atom_id res chain seq x y z
N MET A 1 31.46 -8.48 -12.01
CA MET A 1 30.11 -8.88 -12.46
C MET A 1 29.37 -9.32 -11.22
N THR A 2 28.61 -8.43 -10.64
CA THR A 2 27.70 -8.78 -9.54
C THR A 2 26.42 -9.21 -10.20
N ASP A 3 26.15 -10.52 -10.17
CA ASP A 3 24.86 -11.07 -10.57
C ASP A 3 23.80 -10.44 -9.67
N ASN A 4 23.04 -9.52 -10.24
CA ASN A 4 21.85 -8.94 -9.61
C ASN A 4 20.76 -10.02 -9.70
N VAL A 5 20.84 -11.00 -8.80
CA VAL A 5 19.75 -11.96 -8.61
C VAL A 5 18.60 -11.16 -8.01
N SER A 6 17.64 -10.79 -8.86
CA SER A 6 16.36 -10.29 -8.36
C SER A 6 15.81 -11.35 -7.41
N PRO A 7 15.47 -10.99 -6.16
CA PRO A 7 14.90 -11.97 -5.24
C PRO A 7 13.67 -12.58 -5.89
N SER A 8 13.60 -13.92 -5.89
CA SER A 8 12.38 -14.61 -6.28
C SER A 8 11.26 -14.16 -5.36
N PRO A 9 10.11 -13.73 -5.89
CA PRO A 9 8.99 -13.37 -5.05
C PRO A 9 8.59 -14.55 -4.18
N ILE A 10 8.15 -14.31 -2.96
CA ILE A 10 7.34 -15.26 -2.22
C ILE A 10 6.17 -15.61 -3.13
N GLU A 11 5.92 -16.89 -3.42
CA GLU A 11 4.95 -17.32 -4.42
C GLU A 11 3.54 -16.82 -4.12
N ASP A 12 3.21 -16.61 -2.84
CA ASP A 12 1.94 -16.03 -2.41
C ASP A 12 2.18 -14.84 -1.46
N GLN A 13 2.11 -13.64 -2.04
CA GLN A 13 2.27 -12.38 -1.32
C GLN A 13 1.10 -12.11 -0.37
N TRP A 14 -0.11 -12.55 -0.76
CA TRP A 14 -1.30 -12.36 0.06
C TRP A 14 -1.33 -13.32 1.25
N GLU A 15 -1.00 -14.62 1.04
CA GLU A 15 -0.88 -15.58 2.14
C GLU A 15 0.14 -15.08 3.18
N PHE A 16 1.24 -14.50 2.72
CA PHE A 16 2.22 -13.91 3.62
C PHE A 16 1.62 -12.78 4.47
N LEU A 17 0.93 -11.80 3.88
CA LEU A 17 0.29 -10.70 4.61
C LEU A 17 -0.82 -11.18 5.54
N SER A 18 -1.70 -12.06 5.05
CA SER A 18 -2.83 -12.57 5.82
C SER A 18 -2.38 -13.39 7.03
N SER A 19 -1.32 -14.20 6.90
CA SER A 19 -0.73 -14.94 8.03
C SER A 19 -0.07 -14.04 9.07
N HIS A 20 0.24 -12.80 8.73
CA HIS A 20 0.80 -11.80 9.64
C HIS A 20 -0.25 -10.81 10.19
N GLY A 21 -1.53 -11.14 10.08
CA GLY A 21 -2.61 -10.41 10.76
C GLY A 21 -3.46 -9.49 9.89
N PHE A 22 -3.19 -9.39 8.58
CA PHE A 22 -3.98 -8.55 7.67
C PHE A 22 -5.18 -9.27 7.03
N SER A 23 -5.59 -10.44 7.57
CA SER A 23 -6.68 -11.24 7.00
C SER A 23 -8.05 -10.57 7.05
N ALA A 24 -8.31 -9.68 8.02
CA ALA A 24 -9.58 -8.96 8.12
C ALA A 24 -9.62 -7.75 7.19
N ARG A 25 -8.53 -6.98 7.13
CA ARG A 25 -8.40 -5.80 6.29
C ARG A 25 -6.93 -5.54 5.97
N PHE A 26 -6.68 -5.08 4.76
CA PHE A 26 -5.40 -4.54 4.35
C PHE A 26 -5.62 -3.27 3.52
N ALA A 27 -4.95 -2.20 3.89
CA ALA A 27 -4.91 -0.97 3.10
C ALA A 27 -3.47 -0.48 2.99
N GLY A 28 -2.89 -0.66 1.81
CA GLY A 28 -1.50 -0.32 1.52
C GLY A 28 -1.38 0.73 0.44
N THR A 29 -0.49 1.69 0.65
CA THR A 29 -0.16 2.74 -0.32
C THR A 29 1.32 2.72 -0.62
N TRP A 30 1.68 2.54 -1.89
CA TRP A 30 3.04 2.69 -2.41
C TRP A 30 3.13 4.02 -3.11
N VAL A 31 4.02 4.89 -2.67
CA VAL A 31 4.18 6.23 -3.24
C VAL A 31 5.65 6.54 -3.51
N GLU A 32 5.92 7.16 -4.65
CA GLU A 32 7.27 7.64 -4.95
C GLU A 32 7.73 8.67 -3.94
N GLY A 33 8.90 8.43 -3.37
CA GLY A 33 9.53 9.25 -2.35
C GLY A 33 10.55 8.44 -1.56
N SER A 34 11.38 9.13 -0.82
CA SER A 34 12.44 8.51 -0.02
C SER A 34 12.43 8.96 1.44
N ASP A 35 11.54 9.89 1.79
CA ASP A 35 11.47 10.48 3.12
C ASP A 35 10.11 10.24 3.78
N PRO A 36 10.02 9.30 4.75
CA PRO A 36 8.79 9.02 5.48
C PRO A 36 8.22 10.22 6.24
N GLU A 37 9.07 11.13 6.74
CA GLU A 37 8.60 12.33 7.46
C GLU A 37 7.89 13.29 6.50
N SER A 38 8.39 13.44 5.28
CA SER A 38 7.71 14.22 4.25
C SER A 38 6.33 13.66 3.91
N ALA A 39 6.20 12.33 3.81
CA ALA A 39 4.91 11.69 3.59
C ALA A 39 3.95 11.92 4.77
N ALA A 40 4.42 11.78 6.01
CA ALA A 40 3.65 12.05 7.22
C ALA A 40 3.17 13.51 7.28
N HIS A 41 4.02 14.45 6.88
CA HIS A 41 3.65 15.87 6.80
C HIS A 41 2.54 16.12 5.77
N ILE A 42 2.63 15.51 4.59
CA ILE A 42 1.59 15.60 3.54
C ILE A 42 0.28 15.02 4.06
N LEU A 43 0.33 13.92 4.81
CA LEU A 43 -0.82 13.30 5.46
C LEU A 43 -1.38 14.12 6.62
N ARG A 44 -0.72 15.23 7.00
CA ARG A 44 -1.07 16.04 8.18
C ARG A 44 -1.06 15.22 9.48
N ALA A 45 -0.19 14.23 9.56
CA ALA A 45 -0.01 13.42 10.75
C ALA A 45 0.41 14.29 11.94
N ASP A 46 -0.06 13.94 13.14
CA ASP A 46 0.36 14.60 14.36
C ASP A 46 1.82 14.27 14.69
N PRO A 47 2.75 15.23 14.64
CA PRO A 47 4.16 14.98 14.94
C PRO A 47 4.39 14.45 16.37
N ALA A 48 3.50 14.79 17.32
CA ALA A 48 3.59 14.34 18.70
C ALA A 48 3.23 12.83 18.86
N SER A 49 2.56 12.26 17.88
CA SER A 49 2.20 10.84 17.87
C SER A 49 3.29 9.93 17.30
N ARG A 50 4.39 10.48 16.81
CA ARG A 50 5.48 9.74 16.18
C ARG A 50 6.01 8.63 17.09
N LEU A 51 6.04 7.40 16.59
CA LEU A 51 6.61 6.23 17.27
C LEU A 51 7.40 5.38 16.26
N ASP A 52 8.73 5.40 16.38
CA ASP A 52 9.57 4.47 15.60
C ASP A 52 9.42 3.08 16.22
N CYS A 53 8.92 2.13 15.45
CA CYS A 53 8.59 0.80 15.96
C CYS A 53 8.74 -0.30 14.90
N ASP A 54 8.88 -1.53 15.38
CA ASP A 54 8.82 -2.73 14.57
C ASP A 54 7.38 -3.14 14.23
N PHE A 55 7.26 -4.18 13.41
CA PHE A 55 5.98 -4.71 12.96
C PHE A 55 5.11 -5.22 14.12
N GLU A 56 5.68 -5.93 15.08
CA GLU A 56 4.94 -6.48 16.23
C GLU A 56 4.31 -5.36 17.07
N THR A 57 5.08 -4.30 17.32
CA THR A 57 4.59 -3.11 18.02
C THR A 57 3.51 -2.38 17.21
N ALA A 58 3.71 -2.22 15.89
CA ALA A 58 2.74 -1.57 15.03
C ALA A 58 1.40 -2.33 15.01
N MET A 59 1.42 -3.66 14.97
CA MET A 59 0.21 -4.49 14.97
C MET A 59 -0.59 -4.43 16.27
N GLN A 60 -0.05 -3.93 17.38
CA GLN A 60 -0.82 -3.62 18.58
C GLN A 60 -1.81 -2.46 18.38
N TRP A 61 -1.58 -1.65 17.35
CA TRP A 61 -2.46 -0.55 16.95
C TRP A 61 -3.41 -0.93 15.81
N TYR A 62 -3.34 -2.17 15.34
CA TYR A 62 -4.21 -2.64 14.27
C TYR A 62 -5.64 -2.81 14.79
N ASP A 63 -6.50 -1.92 14.33
CA ASP A 63 -7.96 -1.97 14.56
C ASP A 63 -8.67 -1.53 13.27
N PRO A 64 -9.02 -2.50 12.39
CA PRO A 64 -9.56 -2.20 11.07
C PRO A 64 -10.89 -1.45 11.09
N TYR A 65 -11.56 -1.41 12.24
CA TYR A 65 -12.88 -0.77 12.40
C TYR A 65 -12.85 0.51 13.25
N SER A 66 -11.66 0.94 13.66
CA SER A 66 -11.49 2.20 14.38
C SER A 66 -11.77 3.40 13.47
N SER A 67 -12.37 4.44 14.03
CA SER A 67 -12.49 5.74 13.36
C SER A 67 -11.19 6.57 13.40
N GLU A 68 -10.26 6.23 14.28
CA GLU A 68 -8.95 6.88 14.32
C GLU A 68 -8.10 6.41 13.14
N GLU A 69 -7.47 7.33 12.42
CA GLU A 69 -6.56 6.99 11.33
C GLU A 69 -5.15 6.83 11.88
N ILE A 70 -4.63 5.61 11.86
CA ILE A 70 -3.26 5.28 12.27
C ILE A 70 -2.54 4.67 11.07
N VAL A 71 -1.38 5.23 10.74
CA VAL A 71 -0.57 4.78 9.61
C VAL A 71 0.82 4.37 10.07
N TRP A 72 1.36 3.36 9.41
CA TRP A 72 2.73 2.88 9.61
C TRP A 72 3.53 3.08 8.32
N VAL A 73 4.50 4.01 8.36
CA VAL A 73 5.18 4.57 7.18
C VAL A 73 6.64 4.16 7.17
N GLY A 74 7.15 3.73 6.05
CA GLY A 74 8.57 3.44 5.91
C GLY A 74 9.04 3.36 4.46
N VAL A 75 10.36 3.26 4.30
CA VAL A 75 10.96 3.04 3.00
C VAL A 75 10.67 1.60 2.56
N HIS A 76 10.08 1.45 1.38
CA HIS A 76 9.80 0.14 0.79
C HIS A 76 10.97 -0.34 -0.08
N ALA A 77 11.38 0.53 -0.99
CA ALA A 77 12.48 0.30 -1.92
C ALA A 77 13.17 1.65 -2.20
N PRO A 78 14.32 1.70 -2.88
CA PRO A 78 14.87 2.95 -3.34
C PRO A 78 13.81 3.77 -4.10
N GLU A 79 13.58 5.01 -3.67
CA GLU A 79 12.58 5.93 -4.24
C GLU A 79 11.10 5.53 -4.04
N TRP A 80 10.81 4.54 -3.18
CA TRP A 80 9.46 4.15 -2.86
C TRP A 80 9.22 4.09 -1.34
N LEU A 81 8.16 4.72 -0.91
CA LEU A 81 7.61 4.59 0.43
C LEU A 81 6.43 3.63 0.43
N HIS A 82 6.21 2.96 1.55
CA HIS A 82 5.02 2.17 1.80
C HIS A 82 4.35 2.66 3.07
N ILE A 83 3.07 2.98 2.96
CA ILE A 83 2.21 3.43 4.04
C ILE A 83 1.15 2.37 4.22
N ILE A 84 1.02 1.84 5.42
CA ILE A 84 -0.03 0.89 5.78
C ILE A 84 -0.99 1.60 6.72
N SER A 85 -2.26 1.61 6.38
CA SER A 85 -3.31 2.01 7.31
C SER A 85 -3.57 0.86 8.28
N LEU A 86 -3.27 1.08 9.56
CA LEU A 86 -3.52 0.11 10.62
C LEU A 86 -4.93 0.25 11.18
N SER A 87 -5.57 1.36 10.95
CA SER A 87 -6.94 1.67 11.37
C SER A 87 -7.51 2.80 10.52
N GLY A 88 -8.81 3.06 10.65
CA GLY A 88 -9.45 4.17 9.97
C GLY A 88 -9.90 3.89 8.55
N VAL A 89 -10.23 4.93 7.82
CA VAL A 89 -10.93 4.88 6.53
C VAL A 89 -9.97 4.88 5.33
N GLY A 90 -8.65 4.94 5.59
CA GLY A 90 -7.64 5.06 4.55
C GLY A 90 -7.22 6.51 4.29
N ILE A 91 -6.23 6.67 3.43
CA ILE A 91 -5.55 7.93 3.21
C ILE A 91 -5.97 8.58 1.89
N ALA A 92 -5.91 9.91 1.83
CA ALA A 92 -6.19 10.65 0.61
C ALA A 92 -5.03 10.55 -0.39
N PRO A 93 -5.18 9.87 -1.54
CA PRO A 93 -4.08 9.64 -2.48
C PRO A 93 -3.68 10.89 -3.27
N GLY A 94 -4.60 11.84 -3.44
CA GLY A 94 -4.35 13.03 -4.25
C GLY A 94 -3.13 13.84 -3.79
N PRO A 95 -3.09 14.32 -2.55
CA PRO A 95 -1.94 15.08 -2.03
C PRO A 95 -0.62 14.32 -2.06
N LEU A 96 -0.63 13.03 -1.76
CA LEU A 96 0.57 12.19 -1.78
C LEU A 96 1.14 12.01 -3.19
N SER A 97 0.28 11.95 -4.21
CA SER A 97 0.68 11.79 -5.61
C SER A 97 0.91 13.09 -6.37
N ALA A 98 0.86 14.25 -5.69
CA ALA A 98 1.17 15.55 -6.27
C ALA A 98 2.62 15.63 -6.79
N ASP A 99 2.93 16.66 -7.57
CA ASP A 99 4.28 16.92 -8.11
C ASP A 99 4.84 15.77 -8.98
N GLY A 100 3.97 15.13 -9.76
CA GLY A 100 4.34 14.08 -10.70
C GLY A 100 4.60 12.71 -10.09
N ARG A 101 4.50 12.57 -8.76
CA ARG A 101 4.73 11.30 -8.06
C ARG A 101 3.70 10.26 -8.44
N ARG A 102 4.16 9.03 -8.66
CA ARG A 102 3.30 7.86 -8.82
C ARG A 102 2.87 7.35 -7.45
N LEU A 103 1.61 6.93 -7.36
CA LEU A 103 1.06 6.31 -6.17
C LEU A 103 0.14 5.17 -6.56
N PHE A 104 0.25 4.06 -5.84
CA PHE A 104 -0.66 2.92 -5.91
C PHE A 104 -1.33 2.74 -4.57
N TYR A 105 -2.64 2.50 -4.59
CA TYR A 105 -3.42 2.19 -3.41
C TYR A 105 -4.16 0.88 -3.63
N LEU A 106 -3.96 -0.05 -2.72
CA LEU A 106 -4.59 -1.37 -2.70
C LEU A 106 -5.35 -1.54 -1.40
N GLU A 107 -6.61 -1.94 -1.49
CA GLU A 107 -7.47 -2.18 -0.34
C GLU A 107 -8.21 -3.49 -0.45
N TYR A 108 -8.25 -4.19 0.67
CA TYR A 108 -9.04 -5.38 0.92
C TYR A 108 -9.76 -5.22 2.25
N ASP A 109 -11.05 -5.60 2.31
CA ASP A 109 -11.85 -5.63 3.52
C ASP A 109 -12.83 -6.80 3.46
N ASP A 110 -12.62 -7.81 4.30
CA ASP A 110 -13.47 -9.01 4.35
C ASP A 110 -14.92 -8.67 4.75
N GLY A 111 -15.10 -7.70 5.67
CA GLY A 111 -16.41 -7.23 6.13
C GLY A 111 -17.19 -6.42 5.09
N GLU A 112 -16.50 -5.77 4.15
CA GLU A 112 -17.10 -4.93 3.10
C GLU A 112 -17.08 -5.59 1.70
N GLY A 113 -16.85 -6.89 1.65
CA GLY A 113 -17.00 -7.67 0.43
C GLY A 113 -15.71 -7.94 -0.35
N GLY A 114 -14.57 -7.94 0.30
CA GLY A 114 -13.32 -8.44 -0.25
C GLY A 114 -12.44 -7.38 -0.91
N VAL A 115 -11.92 -7.65 -2.11
CA VAL A 115 -11.00 -6.75 -2.81
C VAL A 115 -11.74 -5.53 -3.36
N HIS A 116 -11.38 -4.34 -2.87
CA HIS A 116 -11.87 -3.07 -3.42
C HIS A 116 -11.14 -2.70 -4.70
N GLY A 117 -9.95 -3.22 -4.90
CA GLY A 117 -9.17 -3.09 -6.12
C GLY A 117 -7.88 -2.30 -5.95
N LEU A 118 -7.15 -2.23 -7.05
CA LEU A 118 -5.93 -1.43 -7.18
C LEU A 118 -6.23 -0.13 -7.88
N SER A 119 -5.86 1.01 -7.28
CA SER A 119 -5.92 2.32 -7.93
C SER A 119 -4.52 2.89 -8.15
N TYR A 120 -4.37 3.57 -9.29
CA TYR A 120 -3.15 4.26 -9.68
C TYR A 120 -3.40 5.76 -9.79
N TRP A 121 -2.55 6.52 -9.15
CA TRP A 121 -2.60 7.97 -9.10
C TRP A 121 -1.27 8.56 -9.57
N ARG A 122 -1.35 9.70 -10.20
CA ARG A 122 -0.18 10.49 -10.57
C ARG A 122 -0.55 11.95 -10.69
N ASP A 123 0.32 12.82 -10.18
CA ASP A 123 0.12 14.26 -10.23
C ASP A 123 -1.24 14.70 -9.66
N GLY A 124 -1.61 14.14 -8.51
CA GLY A 124 -2.85 14.43 -7.80
C GLY A 124 -4.12 13.88 -8.45
N LYS A 125 -4.02 13.07 -9.50
CA LYS A 125 -5.18 12.58 -10.28
C LYS A 125 -5.17 11.07 -10.42
N SER A 126 -6.35 10.45 -10.36
CA SER A 126 -6.52 9.05 -10.72
C SER A 126 -6.16 8.83 -12.19
N ARG A 127 -5.36 7.81 -12.46
CA ARG A 127 -4.90 7.39 -13.78
C ARG A 127 -5.38 6.00 -14.18
N GLY A 128 -6.03 5.32 -13.27
CA GLY A 128 -6.65 4.03 -13.49
C GLY A 128 -7.08 3.41 -12.18
N GLN A 129 -8.10 2.59 -12.24
CA GLN A 129 -8.59 1.77 -11.14
C GLN A 129 -9.13 0.47 -11.71
N TYR A 130 -8.75 -0.64 -11.09
CA TYR A 130 -9.23 -1.95 -11.44
C TYR A 130 -9.62 -2.74 -10.19
N GLY A 131 -10.81 -3.32 -10.20
CA GLY A 131 -11.37 -4.09 -9.10
C GLY A 131 -12.89 -4.07 -9.12
N ARG A 132 -13.51 -4.54 -8.06
CA ARG A 132 -14.96 -4.76 -7.94
C ARG A 132 -15.82 -3.53 -8.32
N ASN A 133 -15.39 -2.33 -7.95
CA ASN A 133 -16.18 -1.10 -8.09
C ASN A 133 -15.80 -0.23 -9.29
N SER A 134 -14.77 -0.60 -10.04
CA SER A 134 -14.31 0.19 -11.18
C SER A 134 -13.43 -0.63 -12.12
N ASN A 135 -13.71 -0.48 -13.42
CA ASN A 135 -12.94 -1.08 -14.51
C ASN A 135 -12.35 0.00 -15.43
N THR A 136 -11.94 1.11 -14.86
CA THR A 136 -11.27 2.17 -15.61
C THR A 136 -9.78 1.94 -15.60
N LEU A 137 -9.30 0.97 -16.39
CA LEU A 137 -7.89 0.55 -16.41
C LEU A 137 -6.90 1.71 -16.65
N GLY A 138 -7.17 2.58 -17.61
CA GLY A 138 -6.30 3.72 -17.89
C GLY A 138 -4.83 3.34 -18.06
N GLU A 139 -3.95 4.03 -17.33
CA GLU A 139 -2.51 3.73 -17.36
C GLU A 139 -2.14 2.41 -16.65
N LEU A 140 -3.02 1.84 -15.82
CA LEU A 140 -2.80 0.53 -15.20
C LEU A 140 -2.69 -0.59 -16.24
N GLU A 141 -3.45 -0.51 -17.33
CA GLU A 141 -3.40 -1.50 -18.41
C GLU A 141 -1.98 -1.64 -18.98
N VAL A 142 -1.28 -0.51 -19.15
CA VAL A 142 0.10 -0.50 -19.63
C VAL A 142 1.04 -1.21 -18.65
N LEU A 143 0.80 -1.04 -17.33
CA LEU A 143 1.61 -1.67 -16.30
C LEU A 143 1.34 -3.16 -16.22
N PHE A 144 0.08 -3.59 -16.26
CA PHE A 144 -0.29 -5.01 -16.31
C PHE A 144 0.36 -5.72 -17.49
N ASN A 145 0.23 -5.14 -18.69
CA ASN A 145 0.82 -5.70 -19.91
C ASN A 145 2.35 -5.75 -19.85
N ARG A 146 2.99 -4.70 -19.34
CA ARG A 146 4.47 -4.63 -19.22
C ARG A 146 5.04 -5.71 -18.33
N HIS A 147 4.34 -6.03 -17.24
CA HIS A 147 4.80 -6.98 -16.23
C HIS A 147 4.17 -8.38 -16.37
N ASN A 148 3.39 -8.62 -17.46
CA ASN A 148 2.69 -9.87 -17.70
C ASN A 148 1.80 -10.31 -16.53
N VAL A 149 1.14 -9.36 -15.87
CA VAL A 149 0.18 -9.62 -14.80
C VAL A 149 -1.21 -9.59 -15.41
N ASP A 150 -1.93 -10.69 -15.28
CA ASP A 150 -3.33 -10.80 -15.72
C ASP A 150 -4.25 -10.82 -14.51
N ALA A 151 -4.63 -9.63 -14.04
CA ALA A 151 -5.57 -9.49 -12.94
C ALA A 151 -7.01 -9.95 -13.34
N THR A 152 -7.31 -10.03 -14.65
CA THR A 152 -8.62 -10.45 -15.13
C THR A 152 -8.80 -11.96 -15.05
N ALA A 153 -7.72 -12.73 -14.94
CA ALA A 153 -7.74 -14.18 -14.80
C ALA A 153 -8.00 -14.65 -13.36
N ALA A 154 -7.99 -13.74 -12.40
CA ALA A 154 -8.24 -14.05 -10.99
C ALA A 154 -9.67 -14.62 -10.81
N GLN A 155 -9.77 -15.73 -10.07
CA GLN A 155 -11.04 -16.43 -9.84
C GLN A 155 -11.64 -16.13 -8.47
N ASP A 156 -10.82 -15.60 -7.57
CA ASP A 156 -11.16 -15.26 -6.19
C ASP A 156 -10.34 -14.06 -5.70
N ASP A 157 -10.72 -13.55 -4.55
CA ASP A 157 -10.10 -12.36 -3.94
C ASP A 157 -8.61 -12.59 -3.63
N GLU A 158 -8.21 -13.79 -3.23
CA GLU A 158 -6.81 -14.10 -2.90
C GLU A 158 -5.92 -14.04 -4.15
N SER A 159 -6.34 -14.67 -5.24
CA SER A 159 -5.61 -14.63 -6.50
C SER A 159 -5.59 -13.23 -7.12
N GLU A 160 -6.65 -12.44 -6.94
CA GLU A 160 -6.70 -11.04 -7.36
C GLU A 160 -5.71 -10.18 -6.58
N LEU A 161 -5.74 -10.26 -5.24
CA LEU A 161 -4.80 -9.56 -4.37
C LEU A 161 -3.35 -9.94 -4.66
N ASN A 162 -3.10 -11.23 -4.83
CA ASN A 162 -1.76 -11.72 -5.14
C ASN A 162 -1.25 -11.14 -6.47
N SER A 163 -2.11 -11.06 -7.48
CA SER A 163 -1.77 -10.45 -8.77
C SER A 163 -1.39 -8.97 -8.63
N TYR A 164 -2.14 -8.20 -7.83
CA TYR A 164 -1.83 -6.80 -7.56
C TYR A 164 -0.51 -6.63 -6.79
N LEU A 165 -0.30 -7.43 -5.76
CA LEU A 165 0.93 -7.40 -4.97
C LEU A 165 2.16 -7.75 -5.81
N HIS A 166 2.03 -8.72 -6.74
CA HIS A 166 3.07 -9.04 -7.71
C HIS A 166 3.35 -7.87 -8.65
N LEU A 167 2.32 -7.22 -9.19
CA LEU A 167 2.52 -6.01 -9.99
C LEU A 167 3.29 -4.95 -9.22
N LEU A 168 2.87 -4.68 -7.98
CA LEU A 168 3.52 -3.68 -7.12
C LEU A 168 4.97 -4.04 -6.83
N GLY A 169 5.27 -5.30 -6.57
CA GLY A 169 6.64 -5.79 -6.40
C GLY A 169 7.51 -5.53 -7.64
N HIS A 170 6.99 -5.78 -8.82
CA HIS A 170 7.70 -5.50 -10.08
C HIS A 170 7.87 -4.00 -10.34
N VAL A 171 6.85 -3.19 -10.08
CA VAL A 171 6.91 -1.73 -10.31
C VAL A 171 7.87 -1.05 -9.36
N THR A 172 7.87 -1.44 -8.09
CA THR A 172 8.69 -0.83 -7.05
C THR A 172 10.10 -1.44 -6.96
N GLY A 173 10.28 -2.64 -7.53
CA GLY A 173 11.54 -3.39 -7.45
C GLY A 173 11.73 -4.14 -6.13
N ARG A 174 10.69 -4.26 -5.30
CA ARG A 174 10.72 -5.03 -4.05
C ARG A 174 9.39 -5.71 -3.77
N PHE A 175 9.44 -6.99 -3.46
CA PHE A 175 8.30 -7.77 -2.98
C PHE A 175 8.16 -7.67 -1.46
N ILE A 176 6.98 -8.02 -0.96
CA ILE A 176 6.73 -8.15 0.48
C ILE A 176 7.31 -9.50 0.93
N ASP A 177 8.18 -9.45 1.93
CA ASP A 177 8.89 -10.61 2.48
C ASP A 177 9.24 -10.38 3.96
N GLN A 178 9.98 -11.30 4.55
CA GLN A 178 10.42 -11.20 5.93
C GLN A 178 11.29 -9.95 6.19
N ASP A 179 12.16 -9.57 5.25
CA ASP A 179 12.99 -8.37 5.37
C ASP A 179 12.14 -7.10 5.32
N TRP A 180 11.03 -7.13 4.57
CA TRP A 180 10.06 -6.05 4.58
C TRP A 180 9.40 -5.88 5.95
N LEU A 181 9.00 -6.98 6.65
CA LEU A 181 8.48 -6.92 8.01
C LEU A 181 9.48 -6.35 9.01
N MET A 182 10.76 -6.70 8.85
CA MET A 182 11.84 -6.27 9.73
C MET A 182 12.34 -4.85 9.44
N SER A 183 11.87 -4.22 8.35
CA SER A 183 12.31 -2.88 7.97
C SER A 183 11.84 -1.84 8.99
N PRO A 184 12.72 -0.92 9.45
CA PRO A 184 12.35 0.13 10.38
C PRO A 184 11.28 1.04 9.77
N ARG A 185 10.25 1.37 10.56
CA ARG A 185 9.17 2.24 10.16
C ARG A 185 8.70 3.11 11.31
N THR A 186 7.90 4.08 10.99
CA THR A 186 7.36 5.03 11.96
C THR A 186 5.83 5.00 11.91
N LEU A 187 5.23 4.87 13.07
CA LEU A 187 3.80 4.99 13.27
C LEU A 187 3.44 6.45 13.51
N TYR A 188 2.33 6.88 12.92
CA TYR A 188 1.72 8.18 13.12
C TYR A 188 0.21 8.06 13.25
N ARG A 189 -0.37 8.98 14.03
CA ARG A 189 -1.80 9.23 14.06
C ARG A 189 -2.13 10.41 13.16
N ILE A 190 -3.18 10.29 12.36
CA ILE A 190 -3.72 11.38 11.55
C ILE A 190 -4.95 11.92 12.28
N PRO A 191 -5.00 13.21 12.64
CA PRO A 191 -6.16 13.80 13.30
C PRO A 191 -7.43 13.74 12.45
N ASP A 192 -8.59 13.59 13.06
CA ASP A 192 -9.89 13.48 12.38
C ASP A 192 -10.21 14.68 11.48
N ASP A 193 -9.68 15.86 11.83
CA ASP A 193 -9.87 17.10 11.07
C ASP A 193 -8.80 17.33 9.99
N ALA A 194 -7.85 16.43 9.82
CA ALA A 194 -6.77 16.57 8.85
C ALA A 194 -7.28 16.83 7.42
N TRP A 195 -8.43 16.29 7.07
CA TRP A 195 -9.04 16.36 5.73
C TRP A 195 -10.30 17.22 5.67
N SER A 196 -10.66 17.91 6.75
CA SER A 196 -11.78 18.86 6.73
C SER A 196 -11.38 20.08 5.89
N TRP A 197 -12.11 20.31 4.81
CA TRP A 197 -11.97 21.43 3.87
C TRP A 197 -13.01 22.50 4.16
#